data_cee3336bebc107e9de5d976964af7c9b
#
_entry.id   cee3336bebc107e9de5d976964af7c9b
#
_cell.length_a   1.000
_cell.length_b   1.000
_cell.length_c   1.000
_cell.angle_alpha   90.00
_cell.angle_beta   90.00
_cell.angle_gamma   90.00
#
_symmetry.space_group_name_H-M   'P 1'
#
loop_
_entity.id
_entity.type
_entity.pdbx_description
1 polymer ?
#
loop_
_entity_poly.entity_id
_entity_poly.type
_entity_poly.pdbx_seq_one_letter_code
_entity_poly.pdbx_strand_id
1 'polypeptide(L)'
;ILARPALFPQFTINAGLLSLAAIACWRLYARDRSWPALAAGCALFLAGFLERNHEALIVLILGLPLLPWRALAGLRPCRLALVLLAGILVCATWFDRQSYEGADWTAFNALNLPRAAFTDFGALDSLEHRPDILTRYGYTHNDLELLKHWFFVDPEVADPEKLSAMLRDLGPLPAQSDSLSKALLGVQMLWYSDFVPLLALAALLAIAYRSRRAAISWALCVLAVFCLGLAGRPGTLHVYYPLIAALLLAPLLAARPAQRAGPLLTAAIAAACALNLGMVLSQAGNMAAGARELRTALANFPHETVAIWGANYPFEAMYGVLRNEPSVQGQRFYGLGVFTLAPFAVSRAEQLAGRGFPERLQSPEGIPILANDAYIARLAAYCAERRHGQLRALAVQHFGPLTLSRQQCR
;
A
#
# COMPACT_ATOMS: atom_id res chain seq x y z
N ILE A 1 -12.51 -8.23 -13.01
CA ILE A 1 -11.21 -7.60 -12.71
C ILE A 1 -11.39 -6.18 -12.20
N LEU A 2 -12.14 -5.32 -12.91
CA LEU A 2 -12.28 -3.89 -12.55
C LEU A 2 -13.25 -3.63 -11.39
N ALA A 3 -14.12 -4.57 -11.03
CA ALA A 3 -15.10 -4.37 -9.96
C ALA A 3 -14.43 -4.11 -8.60
N ARG A 4 -13.40 -4.88 -8.25
CA ARG A 4 -12.70 -4.72 -6.98
C ARG A 4 -11.98 -3.38 -6.85
N PRO A 5 -11.11 -2.92 -7.78
CA PRO A 5 -10.45 -1.61 -7.64
C PRO A 5 -11.42 -0.44 -7.76
N ALA A 6 -12.57 -0.60 -8.42
CA ALA A 6 -13.60 0.43 -8.45
C ALA A 6 -14.30 0.60 -7.10
N LEU A 7 -14.45 -0.50 -6.34
CA LEU A 7 -15.09 -0.49 -5.01
C LEU A 7 -14.07 -0.27 -3.88
N PHE A 8 -12.85 -0.74 -4.05
CA PHE A 8 -11.75 -0.67 -3.09
C PHE A 8 -10.50 -0.12 -3.79
N PRO A 9 -10.46 1.19 -4.09
CA PRO A 9 -9.34 1.79 -4.80
C PRO A 9 -8.07 1.73 -3.95
N GLN A 10 -6.98 1.28 -4.58
CA GLN A 10 -5.68 1.19 -3.95
C GLN A 10 -4.62 1.47 -5.02
N PHE A 11 -3.75 2.43 -4.76
CA PHE A 11 -2.80 2.97 -5.73
C PHE A 11 -1.90 1.91 -6.39
N THR A 12 -1.41 0.92 -5.64
CA THR A 12 -0.59 -0.17 -6.20
C THR A 12 -1.37 -1.01 -7.21
N ILE A 13 -2.63 -1.33 -6.90
CA ILE A 13 -3.52 -2.10 -7.77
C ILE A 13 -3.84 -1.28 -9.03
N ASN A 14 -4.16 -0.01 -8.87
CA ASN A 14 -4.48 0.89 -9.97
C ASN A 14 -3.30 1.02 -10.93
N ALA A 15 -2.09 1.29 -10.43
CA ALA A 15 -0.86 1.39 -11.24
C ALA A 15 -0.63 0.15 -12.10
N GLY A 16 -0.81 -1.04 -11.50
CA GLY A 16 -0.69 -2.31 -12.23
C GLY A 16 -1.78 -2.50 -13.29
N LEU A 17 -3.04 -2.19 -12.99
CA LEU A 17 -4.15 -2.30 -13.94
C LEU A 17 -4.05 -1.29 -15.08
N LEU A 18 -3.62 -0.06 -14.81
CA LEU A 18 -3.33 0.95 -15.83
C LEU A 18 -2.23 0.48 -16.79
N SER A 19 -1.19 -0.17 -16.26
CA SER A 19 -0.11 -0.74 -17.07
C SER A 19 -0.59 -1.92 -17.92
N LEU A 20 -1.47 -2.78 -17.40
CA LEU A 20 -2.10 -3.86 -18.19
C LEU A 20 -3.01 -3.32 -19.30
N ALA A 21 -3.78 -2.27 -19.01
CA ALA A 21 -4.60 -1.60 -20.00
C ALA A 21 -3.75 -0.93 -21.09
N ALA A 22 -2.61 -0.36 -20.73
CA ALA A 22 -1.63 0.18 -21.69
C ALA A 22 -1.12 -0.91 -22.65
N ILE A 23 -0.76 -2.09 -22.13
CA ILE A 23 -0.33 -3.23 -22.94
C ILE A 23 -1.45 -3.66 -23.92
N ALA A 24 -2.71 -3.70 -23.46
CA ALA A 24 -3.85 -3.99 -24.32
C ALA A 24 -3.99 -2.95 -25.44
N CYS A 25 -3.88 -1.66 -25.13
CA CYS A 25 -3.96 -0.57 -26.10
C CYS A 25 -2.81 -0.64 -27.13
N TRP A 26 -1.58 -0.93 -26.73
CA TRP A 26 -0.45 -1.09 -27.66
C TRP A 26 -0.63 -2.32 -28.59
N ARG A 27 -1.23 -3.40 -28.08
CA ARG A 27 -1.61 -4.55 -28.93
C ARG A 27 -2.69 -4.16 -29.94
N LEU A 28 -3.70 -3.42 -29.51
CA LEU A 28 -4.77 -2.91 -30.40
C LEU A 28 -4.16 -2.04 -31.49
N TYR A 29 -3.28 -1.10 -31.12
CA TYR A 29 -2.54 -0.29 -32.08
C TYR A 29 -1.76 -1.12 -33.08
N ALA A 30 -1.05 -2.15 -32.64
CA ALA A 30 -0.27 -3.02 -33.51
C ALA A 30 -1.15 -3.76 -34.53
N ARG A 31 -2.42 -4.07 -34.20
CA ARG A 31 -3.39 -4.73 -35.06
C ARG A 31 -4.06 -3.74 -36.02
N ASP A 32 -4.63 -2.68 -35.47
CA ASP A 32 -5.62 -1.84 -36.17
C ASP A 32 -5.04 -0.46 -36.59
N ARG A 33 -3.80 -0.16 -36.21
CA ARG A 33 -3.13 1.14 -36.46
C ARG A 33 -3.90 2.35 -35.90
N SER A 34 -4.71 2.12 -34.87
CA SER A 34 -5.55 3.13 -34.21
C SER A 34 -4.70 4.10 -33.38
N TRP A 35 -4.53 5.35 -33.83
CA TRP A 35 -3.83 6.39 -33.09
C TRP A 35 -4.37 6.63 -31.69
N PRO A 36 -5.71 6.66 -31.46
CA PRO A 36 -6.25 6.76 -30.10
C PRO A 36 -5.78 5.63 -29.19
N ALA A 37 -5.61 4.41 -29.74
CA ALA A 37 -5.10 3.27 -28.94
C ALA A 37 -3.61 3.48 -28.56
N LEU A 38 -2.78 4.02 -29.46
CA LEU A 38 -1.38 4.33 -29.11
C LEU A 38 -1.31 5.41 -28.05
N ALA A 39 -2.04 6.51 -28.22
CA ALA A 39 -2.07 7.62 -27.28
C ALA A 39 -2.61 7.19 -25.91
N ALA A 40 -3.72 6.44 -25.89
CA ALA A 40 -4.30 5.88 -24.67
C ALA A 40 -3.31 4.94 -23.96
N GLY A 41 -2.62 4.07 -24.68
CA GLY A 41 -1.60 3.20 -24.10
C GLY A 41 -0.48 3.96 -23.43
N CYS A 42 0.06 5.02 -24.08
CA CYS A 42 1.08 5.86 -23.48
C CYS A 42 0.57 6.63 -22.26
N ALA A 43 -0.64 7.21 -22.34
CA ALA A 43 -1.24 7.95 -21.23
C ALA A 43 -1.54 7.05 -20.01
N LEU A 44 -2.09 5.86 -20.23
CA LEU A 44 -2.39 4.91 -19.18
C LEU A 44 -1.11 4.40 -18.49
N PHE A 45 -0.06 4.10 -19.27
CA PHE A 45 1.21 3.70 -18.68
C PHE A 45 1.87 4.82 -17.88
N LEU A 46 1.85 6.06 -18.42
CA LEU A 46 2.34 7.23 -17.69
C LEU A 46 1.57 7.43 -16.39
N ALA A 47 0.24 7.36 -16.41
CA ALA A 47 -0.58 7.48 -15.20
C ALA A 47 -0.23 6.41 -14.17
N GLY A 48 -0.12 5.14 -14.57
CA GLY A 48 0.29 4.06 -13.69
C GLY A 48 1.69 4.25 -13.11
N PHE A 49 2.64 4.74 -13.92
CA PHE A 49 4.00 5.02 -13.47
C PHE A 49 4.04 6.18 -12.46
N LEU A 50 3.28 7.25 -12.70
CA LEU A 50 3.21 8.39 -11.78
C LEU A 50 2.52 8.02 -10.46
N GLU A 51 1.56 7.09 -10.50
CA GLU A 51 0.89 6.60 -9.29
C GLU A 51 1.81 5.67 -8.47
N ARG A 52 2.50 4.72 -9.14
CA ARG A 52 3.47 3.81 -8.51
C ARG A 52 4.42 3.19 -9.54
N ASN A 53 5.60 3.74 -9.66
CA ASN A 53 6.57 3.39 -10.71
C ASN A 53 7.03 1.93 -10.69
N HIS A 54 7.33 1.38 -9.49
CA HIS A 54 7.83 0.00 -9.37
C HIS A 54 6.81 -1.02 -9.86
N GLU A 55 5.54 -0.90 -9.45
CA GLU A 55 4.47 -1.81 -9.86
C GLU A 55 4.13 -1.67 -11.34
N ALA A 56 4.14 -0.43 -11.86
CA ALA A 56 3.94 -0.21 -13.30
C ALA A 56 5.03 -0.90 -14.12
N LEU A 57 6.29 -0.83 -13.68
CA LEU A 57 7.42 -1.49 -14.36
C LEU A 57 7.37 -3.01 -14.22
N ILE A 58 7.06 -3.55 -13.05
CA ILE A 58 6.89 -5.00 -12.86
C ILE A 58 5.84 -5.52 -13.84
N VAL A 59 4.65 -4.91 -13.87
CA VAL A 59 3.57 -5.33 -14.76
C VAL A 59 3.95 -5.16 -16.23
N LEU A 60 4.68 -4.10 -16.59
CA LEU A 60 5.22 -3.95 -17.94
C LEU A 60 6.13 -5.12 -18.30
N ILE A 61 7.08 -5.51 -17.44
CA ILE A 61 7.99 -6.65 -17.66
C ILE A 61 7.20 -7.94 -17.88
N LEU A 62 6.18 -8.20 -17.05
CA LEU A 62 5.31 -9.37 -17.17
C LEU A 62 4.51 -9.36 -18.48
N GLY A 63 4.18 -8.20 -19.00
CA GLY A 63 3.45 -8.01 -20.23
C GLY A 63 4.32 -7.99 -21.50
N LEU A 64 5.64 -7.90 -21.38
CA LEU A 64 6.55 -7.86 -22.54
C LEU A 64 6.35 -9.03 -23.52
N PRO A 65 6.19 -10.29 -23.09
CA PRO A 65 5.94 -11.41 -23.99
C PRO A 65 4.62 -11.29 -24.78
N LEU A 66 3.67 -10.55 -24.23
CA LEU A 66 2.36 -10.32 -24.85
C LEU A 66 2.41 -9.30 -25.99
N LEU A 67 3.41 -8.43 -26.03
CA LEU A 67 3.53 -7.37 -27.05
C LEU A 67 4.00 -7.95 -28.38
N PRO A 68 3.44 -7.52 -29.51
CA PRO A 68 3.89 -7.90 -30.85
C PRO A 68 5.10 -7.04 -31.29
N TRP A 69 6.26 -7.24 -30.65
CA TRP A 69 7.47 -6.43 -30.80
C TRP A 69 7.89 -6.14 -32.23
N ARG A 70 7.86 -7.15 -33.10
CA ARG A 70 8.24 -6.99 -34.51
C ARG A 70 7.33 -5.98 -35.22
N ALA A 71 6.03 -6.01 -34.92
CA ALA A 71 5.08 -5.08 -35.49
C ALA A 71 5.26 -3.66 -34.92
N LEU A 72 5.45 -3.55 -33.59
CA LEU A 72 5.62 -2.25 -32.93
C LEU A 72 6.95 -1.60 -33.28
N ALA A 73 8.06 -2.34 -33.28
CA ALA A 73 9.39 -1.83 -33.61
C ALA A 73 9.53 -1.39 -35.09
N GLY A 74 8.76 -2.02 -36.01
CA GLY A 74 8.74 -1.64 -37.42
C GLY A 74 8.03 -0.31 -37.70
N LEU A 75 7.26 0.22 -36.73
CA LEU A 75 6.43 1.43 -36.94
C LEU A 75 7.15 2.67 -36.41
N ARG A 76 7.46 3.61 -37.31
CA ARG A 76 8.05 4.91 -36.92
C ARG A 76 7.23 5.64 -35.83
N PRO A 77 5.90 5.79 -35.95
CA PRO A 77 5.10 6.46 -34.94
C PRO A 77 5.18 5.80 -33.55
N CYS A 78 5.17 4.47 -33.50
CA CYS A 78 5.30 3.74 -32.24
C CYS A 78 6.66 3.98 -31.58
N ARG A 79 7.74 3.91 -32.36
CA ARG A 79 9.10 4.21 -31.85
C ARG A 79 9.21 5.61 -31.29
N LEU A 80 8.68 6.60 -32.03
CA LEU A 80 8.68 8.00 -31.58
C LEU A 80 7.86 8.16 -30.29
N ALA A 81 6.65 7.58 -30.23
CA ALA A 81 5.80 7.62 -29.03
C ALA A 81 6.49 6.98 -27.82
N LEU A 82 7.18 5.84 -27.99
CA LEU A 82 7.91 5.18 -26.90
C LEU A 82 9.14 5.97 -26.46
N VAL A 83 9.87 6.60 -27.37
CA VAL A 83 11.01 7.47 -27.04
C VAL A 83 10.52 8.71 -26.27
N LEU A 84 9.43 9.34 -26.72
CA LEU A 84 8.82 10.47 -26.02
C LEU A 84 8.32 10.06 -24.63
N LEU A 85 7.64 8.91 -24.53
CA LEU A 85 7.21 8.38 -23.24
C LEU A 85 8.40 8.13 -22.31
N ALA A 86 9.47 7.49 -22.78
CA ALA A 86 10.67 7.28 -21.99
C ALA A 86 11.29 8.60 -21.51
N GLY A 87 11.36 9.61 -22.38
CA GLY A 87 11.80 10.96 -22.00
C GLY A 87 10.93 11.59 -20.91
N ILE A 88 9.61 11.48 -21.05
CA ILE A 88 8.67 12.00 -20.02
C ILE A 88 8.87 11.26 -18.69
N LEU A 89 9.05 9.94 -18.69
CA LEU A 89 9.28 9.16 -17.47
C LEU A 89 10.59 9.56 -16.78
N VAL A 90 11.66 9.80 -17.54
CA VAL A 90 12.94 10.29 -17.01
C VAL A 90 12.76 11.68 -16.40
N CYS A 91 12.10 12.60 -17.11
CA CYS A 91 11.81 13.94 -16.59
C CYS A 91 10.93 13.87 -15.32
N ALA A 92 9.91 13.04 -15.31
CA ALA A 92 9.06 12.85 -14.14
C ALA A 92 9.84 12.32 -12.93
N THR A 93 10.72 11.33 -13.14
CA THR A 93 11.57 10.79 -12.07
C THR A 93 12.56 11.83 -11.55
N TRP A 94 13.13 12.63 -12.45
CA TRP A 94 14.02 13.72 -12.05
C TRP A 94 13.28 14.79 -11.25
N PHE A 95 12.11 15.22 -11.73
CA PHE A 95 11.27 16.19 -11.02
C PHE A 95 10.83 15.68 -9.65
N ASP A 96 10.42 14.42 -9.56
CA ASP A 96 10.08 13.77 -8.29
C ASP A 96 11.25 13.86 -7.30
N ARG A 97 12.46 13.48 -7.71
CA ARG A 97 13.65 13.58 -6.84
C ARG A 97 13.90 15.01 -6.36
N GLN A 98 13.83 15.98 -7.26
CA GLN A 98 14.05 17.40 -6.92
C GLN A 98 13.00 17.92 -5.92
N SER A 99 11.76 17.43 -6.02
CA SER A 99 10.66 17.81 -5.11
C SER A 99 10.89 17.37 -3.66
N TYR A 100 11.73 16.36 -3.43
CA TYR A 100 12.05 15.84 -2.10
C TYR A 100 13.42 16.30 -1.55
N GLU A 101 14.10 17.25 -2.17
CA GLU A 101 15.39 17.77 -1.71
C GLU A 101 15.28 18.90 -0.67
N GLY A 102 14.08 19.41 -0.40
CA GLY A 102 13.86 20.44 0.61
C GLY A 102 14.25 19.98 2.03
N ALA A 103 14.63 20.92 2.90
CA ALA A 103 15.11 20.63 4.26
C ALA A 103 14.13 19.80 5.10
N ASP A 104 12.83 20.09 5.00
CA ASP A 104 11.79 19.34 5.71
C ASP A 104 11.67 17.90 5.21
N TRP A 105 11.79 17.68 3.90
CA TRP A 105 11.80 16.35 3.32
C TRP A 105 13.08 15.59 3.66
N THR A 106 14.22 16.27 3.70
CA THR A 106 15.49 15.66 4.10
C THR A 106 15.41 15.17 5.55
N ALA A 107 14.86 15.97 6.46
CA ALA A 107 14.65 15.58 7.86
C ALA A 107 13.66 14.40 7.98
N PHE A 108 12.56 14.43 7.24
CA PHE A 108 11.61 13.31 7.20
C PHE A 108 12.24 12.03 6.66
N ASN A 109 13.00 12.11 5.57
CA ASN A 109 13.64 10.97 4.93
C ASN A 109 14.78 10.39 5.79
N ALA A 110 15.46 11.20 6.59
CA ALA A 110 16.47 10.71 7.55
C ALA A 110 15.85 9.72 8.56
N LEU A 111 14.60 9.96 9.00
CA LEU A 111 13.87 9.03 9.85
C LEU A 111 13.24 7.89 9.05
N ASN A 112 12.76 8.15 7.82
CA ASN A 112 11.99 7.20 7.05
C ASN A 112 12.78 5.94 6.65
N LEU A 113 14.07 6.07 6.36
CA LEU A 113 14.94 4.95 6.00
C LEU A 113 15.14 3.95 7.17
N PRO A 114 15.63 4.34 8.36
CA PRO A 114 15.74 3.41 9.48
C PRO A 114 14.38 2.89 9.94
N ARG A 115 13.35 3.73 9.94
CA ARG A 115 11.98 3.33 10.31
C ARG A 115 11.51 2.09 9.53
N ALA A 116 11.72 2.04 8.22
CA ALA A 116 11.30 0.90 7.41
C ALA A 116 11.96 -0.41 7.86
N ALA A 117 13.20 -0.37 8.35
CA ALA A 117 13.87 -1.54 8.93
C ALA A 117 13.14 -2.06 10.18
N PHE A 118 12.65 -1.15 11.00
CA PHE A 118 11.91 -1.50 12.22
C PHE A 118 10.49 -1.99 11.92
N THR A 119 9.76 -1.32 11.05
CA THR A 119 8.34 -1.66 10.79
C THR A 119 8.13 -2.76 9.76
N ASP A 120 9.02 -2.88 8.76
CA ASP A 120 8.78 -3.72 7.59
C ASP A 120 9.78 -4.89 7.45
N PHE A 121 10.97 -4.80 8.05
CA PHE A 121 12.06 -5.74 7.80
C PHE A 121 12.51 -6.56 9.03
N GLY A 122 11.75 -6.54 10.12
CA GLY A 122 11.92 -7.42 11.27
C GLY A 122 13.09 -7.02 12.22
N ALA A 123 13.57 -5.77 12.16
CA ALA A 123 14.58 -5.30 13.09
C ALA A 123 14.08 -5.34 14.55
N LEU A 124 12.79 -5.08 14.78
CA LEU A 124 12.21 -5.11 16.13
C LEU A 124 12.29 -6.50 16.75
N ASP A 125 11.88 -7.53 16.03
CA ASP A 125 11.91 -8.93 16.54
C ASP A 125 13.34 -9.37 16.87
N SER A 126 14.33 -8.87 16.13
CA SER A 126 15.76 -9.14 16.43
C SER A 126 16.26 -8.39 17.63
N LEU A 127 15.84 -7.14 17.82
CA LEU A 127 16.23 -6.31 18.96
C LEU A 127 15.62 -6.78 20.27
N GLU A 128 14.45 -7.40 20.26
CA GLU A 128 13.85 -8.06 21.44
C GLU A 128 14.81 -9.09 22.08
N HIS A 129 15.65 -9.73 21.27
CA HIS A 129 16.64 -10.71 21.70
C HIS A 129 18.03 -10.09 21.97
N ARG A 130 18.18 -8.77 21.89
CA ARG A 130 19.44 -8.04 22.06
C ARG A 130 19.31 -6.90 23.08
N PRO A 131 19.03 -7.22 24.36
CA PRO A 131 18.89 -6.20 25.41
C PRO A 131 20.17 -5.37 25.61
N ASP A 132 21.35 -5.90 25.24
CA ASP A 132 22.62 -5.19 25.26
C ASP A 132 22.60 -3.96 24.33
N ILE A 133 22.02 -4.08 23.14
CA ILE A 133 21.88 -2.96 22.20
C ILE A 133 20.87 -1.95 22.76
N LEU A 134 19.70 -2.41 23.24
CA LEU A 134 18.67 -1.51 23.77
C LEU A 134 19.23 -0.66 24.92
N THR A 135 19.90 -1.29 25.90
CA THR A 135 20.49 -0.59 27.02
C THR A 135 21.54 0.43 26.59
N ARG A 136 22.40 0.08 25.61
CA ARG A 136 23.44 0.97 25.07
C ARG A 136 22.88 2.27 24.52
N TYR A 137 21.73 2.21 23.86
CA TYR A 137 21.10 3.39 23.26
C TYR A 137 19.99 4.01 24.12
N GLY A 138 19.76 3.45 25.32
CA GLY A 138 18.76 3.95 26.27
C GLY A 138 17.32 3.70 25.83
N TYR A 139 17.08 2.58 25.13
CA TYR A 139 15.74 2.14 24.73
C TYR A 139 15.21 1.08 25.69
N THR A 140 13.88 1.11 25.89
CA THR A 140 13.14 0.11 26.65
C THR A 140 12.43 -0.86 25.71
N HIS A 141 11.86 -1.93 26.25
CA HIS A 141 10.99 -2.81 25.47
C HIS A 141 9.75 -2.07 24.98
N ASN A 142 9.19 -1.14 25.79
CA ASN A 142 8.03 -0.36 25.37
C ASN A 142 8.37 0.58 24.20
N ASP A 143 9.59 1.12 24.13
CA ASP A 143 9.99 1.93 22.97
C ASP A 143 9.99 1.12 21.67
N LEU A 144 10.41 -0.15 21.70
CA LEU A 144 10.30 -1.04 20.53
C LEU A 144 8.85 -1.25 20.14
N GLU A 145 7.97 -1.50 21.11
CA GLU A 145 6.53 -1.64 20.85
C GLU A 145 5.92 -0.34 20.31
N LEU A 146 6.34 0.83 20.77
CA LEU A 146 5.94 2.13 20.24
C LEU A 146 6.36 2.28 18.78
N LEU A 147 7.62 1.97 18.44
CA LEU A 147 8.13 2.01 17.07
C LEU A 147 7.38 1.03 16.16
N LYS A 148 7.11 -0.19 16.64
CA LYS A 148 6.31 -1.21 15.93
C LYS A 148 4.92 -0.71 15.55
N HIS A 149 4.35 0.13 16.40
CA HIS A 149 3.02 0.70 16.22
C HIS A 149 3.04 2.15 15.73
N TRP A 150 4.11 2.56 15.03
CA TRP A 150 4.19 3.83 14.31
C TRP A 150 4.20 5.09 15.19
N PHE A 151 4.67 4.99 16.42
CA PHE A 151 4.82 6.12 17.32
C PHE A 151 6.13 6.88 17.05
N PHE A 152 6.14 7.69 15.99
CA PHE A 152 7.31 8.46 15.56
C PHE A 152 7.22 9.95 15.88
N VAL A 153 6.39 10.32 16.84
CA VAL A 153 6.09 11.72 17.18
C VAL A 153 7.01 12.30 18.24
N ASP A 154 7.71 11.45 18.98
CA ASP A 154 8.68 11.86 20.00
C ASP A 154 10.10 11.67 19.47
N PRO A 155 10.90 12.76 19.35
CA PRO A 155 12.28 12.66 18.90
C PRO A 155 13.19 11.82 19.81
N GLU A 156 12.85 11.63 21.08
CA GLU A 156 13.61 10.74 21.97
C GLU A 156 13.46 9.26 21.60
N VAL A 157 12.26 8.87 21.13
CA VAL A 157 11.95 7.51 20.68
C VAL A 157 12.29 7.33 19.20
N ALA A 158 12.05 8.34 18.38
CA ALA A 158 12.22 8.31 16.93
C ALA A 158 13.45 9.09 16.46
N ASP A 159 14.59 8.94 17.15
CA ASP A 159 15.86 9.55 16.79
C ASP A 159 16.48 8.80 15.60
N PRO A 160 16.60 9.40 14.40
CA PRO A 160 17.12 8.71 13.23
C PRO A 160 18.58 8.27 13.37
N GLU A 161 19.40 9.00 14.15
CA GLU A 161 20.80 8.66 14.37
C GLU A 161 20.93 7.43 15.26
N LYS A 162 20.20 7.41 16.39
CA LYS A 162 20.17 6.25 17.30
C LYS A 162 19.58 5.02 16.62
N LEU A 163 18.45 5.16 15.91
CA LEU A 163 17.84 4.06 15.16
C LEU A 163 18.81 3.48 14.12
N SER A 164 19.50 4.34 13.37
CA SER A 164 20.52 3.90 12.40
C SER A 164 21.72 3.24 13.06
N ALA A 165 22.15 3.72 14.23
CA ALA A 165 23.24 3.12 14.99
C ALA A 165 22.85 1.73 15.55
N MET A 166 21.63 1.59 16.10
CA MET A 166 21.09 0.29 16.54
C MET A 166 21.04 -0.72 15.40
N LEU A 167 20.65 -0.31 14.19
CA LEU A 167 20.63 -1.18 13.01
C LEU A 167 22.04 -1.63 12.60
N ARG A 168 23.05 -0.76 12.70
CA ARG A 168 24.44 -1.14 12.43
C ARG A 168 24.97 -2.15 13.45
N ASP A 169 24.67 -1.96 14.73
CA ASP A 169 25.07 -2.89 15.79
C ASP A 169 24.31 -4.23 15.72
N LEU A 170 23.08 -4.21 15.24
CA LEU A 170 22.27 -5.41 15.03
C LEU A 170 22.81 -6.29 13.90
N GLY A 171 23.36 -5.68 12.84
CA GLY A 171 23.85 -6.38 11.66
C GLY A 171 22.75 -6.76 10.68
N PRO A 172 22.90 -7.90 9.94
CA PRO A 172 21.93 -8.31 8.92
C PRO A 172 20.54 -8.56 9.50
N LEU A 173 19.51 -8.01 8.83
CA LEU A 173 18.12 -8.12 9.28
C LEU A 173 17.54 -9.52 8.98
N PRO A 174 16.57 -10.01 9.76
CA PRO A 174 15.90 -11.29 9.52
C PRO A 174 15.21 -11.38 8.16
N ALA A 175 14.75 -10.26 7.62
CA ALA A 175 14.22 -10.21 6.25
C ALA A 175 15.25 -10.69 5.21
N GLN A 176 16.53 -10.59 5.52
CA GLN A 176 17.67 -11.03 4.69
C GLN A 176 18.11 -12.48 4.97
N SER A 177 17.62 -13.10 6.07
CA SER A 177 17.86 -14.51 6.40
C SER A 177 16.72 -15.37 5.82
N ASP A 178 17.00 -16.67 5.60
CA ASP A 178 16.03 -17.66 5.08
C ASP A 178 15.31 -17.22 3.79
N SER A 179 16.03 -16.53 2.92
CA SER A 179 15.46 -15.96 1.70
C SER A 179 14.78 -17.00 0.80
N LEU A 180 15.24 -18.25 0.79
CA LEU A 180 14.63 -19.32 0.00
C LEU A 180 13.27 -19.75 0.56
N SER A 181 13.15 -19.93 1.89
CA SER A 181 11.87 -20.28 2.51
C SER A 181 10.82 -19.16 2.32
N LYS A 182 11.25 -17.89 2.42
CA LYS A 182 10.41 -16.72 2.14
C LYS A 182 10.03 -16.63 0.66
N ALA A 183 10.93 -17.00 -0.26
CA ALA A 183 10.62 -17.06 -1.68
C ALA A 183 9.56 -18.13 -1.98
N LEU A 184 9.68 -19.32 -1.39
CA LEU A 184 8.68 -20.38 -1.51
C LEU A 184 7.35 -19.96 -0.87
N LEU A 185 7.36 -19.32 0.30
CA LEU A 185 6.19 -18.73 0.91
C LEU A 185 5.54 -17.70 -0.03
N GLY A 186 6.33 -16.85 -0.69
CA GLY A 186 5.84 -15.92 -1.70
C GLY A 186 5.02 -16.62 -2.79
N VAL A 187 5.53 -17.73 -3.33
CA VAL A 187 4.78 -18.53 -4.32
C VAL A 187 3.54 -19.17 -3.69
N GLN A 188 3.65 -19.70 -2.48
CA GLN A 188 2.52 -20.31 -1.76
C GLN A 188 1.37 -19.32 -1.52
N MET A 189 1.66 -18.04 -1.31
CA MET A 189 0.67 -16.99 -1.12
C MET A 189 -0.23 -16.76 -2.35
N LEU A 190 0.11 -17.28 -3.52
CA LEU A 190 -0.82 -17.29 -4.66
C LEU A 190 -2.09 -18.10 -4.37
N TRP A 191 -2.02 -19.09 -3.48
CA TRP A 191 -3.19 -19.89 -3.03
C TRP A 191 -3.92 -19.30 -1.84
N TYR A 192 -3.68 -18.03 -1.51
CA TYR A 192 -4.46 -17.33 -0.50
C TYR A 192 -5.96 -17.31 -0.89
N SER A 193 -6.85 -17.44 0.08
CA SER A 193 -8.29 -17.64 -0.14
C SER A 193 -8.91 -16.64 -1.11
N ASP A 194 -8.52 -15.37 -1.05
CA ASP A 194 -9.03 -14.30 -1.92
C ASP A 194 -8.58 -14.45 -3.38
N PHE A 195 -7.48 -15.15 -3.63
CA PHE A 195 -6.89 -15.32 -4.96
C PHE A 195 -7.34 -16.59 -5.66
N VAL A 196 -7.70 -17.63 -4.90
CA VAL A 196 -8.09 -18.95 -5.47
C VAL A 196 -9.20 -18.83 -6.53
N PRO A 197 -10.30 -18.08 -6.33
CA PRO A 197 -11.33 -17.95 -7.34
C PRO A 197 -10.85 -17.24 -8.61
N LEU A 198 -9.92 -16.28 -8.47
CA LEU A 198 -9.32 -15.57 -9.59
C LEU A 198 -8.31 -16.45 -10.35
N LEU A 199 -7.54 -17.26 -9.63
CA LEU A 199 -6.61 -18.22 -10.23
C LEU A 199 -7.34 -19.35 -10.96
N ALA A 200 -8.46 -19.83 -10.42
CA ALA A 200 -9.31 -20.80 -11.09
C ALA A 200 -9.83 -20.23 -12.43
N LEU A 201 -10.31 -18.99 -12.43
CA LEU A 201 -10.71 -18.30 -13.65
C LEU A 201 -9.54 -18.13 -14.63
N ALA A 202 -8.35 -17.76 -14.13
CA ALA A 202 -7.14 -17.63 -14.95
C ALA A 202 -6.76 -18.96 -15.59
N ALA A 203 -6.84 -20.08 -14.87
CA ALA A 203 -6.59 -21.40 -15.37
C ALA A 203 -7.59 -21.80 -16.47
N LEU A 204 -8.90 -21.54 -16.29
CA LEU A 204 -9.93 -21.76 -17.31
C LEU A 204 -9.62 -20.97 -18.59
N LEU A 205 -9.23 -19.70 -18.44
CA LEU A 205 -8.84 -18.85 -19.56
C LEU A 205 -7.55 -19.38 -20.26
N ALA A 206 -6.59 -19.87 -19.52
CA ALA A 206 -5.36 -20.43 -20.07
C ALA A 206 -5.63 -21.76 -20.84
N ILE A 207 -6.59 -22.57 -20.39
CA ILE A 207 -7.05 -23.76 -21.10
C ILE A 207 -7.78 -23.37 -22.39
N ALA A 208 -8.65 -22.33 -22.31
CA ALA A 208 -9.42 -21.85 -23.47
C ALA A 208 -8.53 -21.23 -24.55
N TYR A 209 -7.55 -20.44 -24.13
CA TYR A 209 -6.74 -19.59 -25.01
C TYR A 209 -5.24 -19.91 -24.88
N ARG A 210 -4.87 -21.16 -25.18
CA ARG A 210 -3.50 -21.65 -25.09
C ARG A 210 -2.55 -20.81 -25.93
N SER A 211 -1.48 -20.28 -25.30
CA SER A 211 -0.48 -19.46 -25.97
C SER A 211 0.87 -19.55 -25.27
N ARG A 212 1.96 -19.77 -26.03
CA ARG A 212 3.34 -19.72 -25.49
C ARG A 212 3.63 -18.35 -24.85
N ARG A 213 3.11 -17.25 -25.40
CA ARG A 213 3.30 -15.90 -24.84
C ARG A 213 2.65 -15.76 -23.49
N ALA A 214 1.41 -16.26 -23.32
CA ALA A 214 0.73 -16.28 -22.05
C ALA A 214 1.49 -17.15 -21.02
N ALA A 215 1.98 -18.32 -21.42
CA ALA A 215 2.76 -19.20 -20.55
C ALA A 215 4.06 -18.52 -20.06
N ILE A 216 4.77 -17.79 -20.93
CA ILE A 216 5.96 -17.02 -20.53
C ILE A 216 5.57 -15.91 -19.55
N SER A 217 4.50 -15.15 -19.81
CA SER A 217 4.00 -14.12 -18.89
C SER A 217 3.65 -14.73 -17.52
N TRP A 218 3.03 -15.91 -17.50
CA TRP A 218 2.72 -16.64 -16.27
C TRP A 218 3.99 -17.06 -15.51
N ALA A 219 4.98 -17.63 -16.23
CA ALA A 219 6.26 -17.98 -15.61
C ALA A 219 6.97 -16.77 -15.00
N LEU A 220 6.92 -15.61 -15.68
CA LEU A 220 7.43 -14.35 -15.15
C LEU A 220 6.66 -13.87 -13.91
N CYS A 221 5.33 -14.06 -13.86
CA CYS A 221 4.54 -13.75 -12.65
C CYS A 221 4.97 -14.62 -11.45
N VAL A 222 5.15 -15.93 -11.65
CA VAL A 222 5.63 -16.84 -10.59
C VAL A 222 7.04 -16.44 -10.16
N LEU A 223 7.92 -16.12 -11.11
CA LEU A 223 9.26 -15.63 -10.80
C LEU A 223 9.22 -14.30 -10.03
N ALA A 224 8.32 -13.38 -10.39
CA ALA A 224 8.18 -12.09 -9.69
C ALA A 224 7.77 -12.29 -8.23
N VAL A 225 6.77 -13.13 -7.92
CA VAL A 225 6.39 -13.41 -6.53
C VAL A 225 7.47 -14.17 -5.76
N PHE A 226 8.23 -15.04 -6.43
CA PHE A 226 9.39 -15.70 -5.85
C PHE A 226 10.47 -14.67 -5.49
N CYS A 227 10.79 -13.74 -6.38
CA CYS A 227 11.76 -12.66 -6.13
C CYS A 227 11.28 -11.68 -5.03
N LEU A 228 9.98 -11.41 -4.95
CA LEU A 228 9.42 -10.62 -3.84
C LEU A 228 9.64 -11.33 -2.49
N GLY A 229 9.45 -12.64 -2.45
CA GLY A 229 9.76 -13.44 -1.28
C GLY A 229 11.25 -13.41 -0.93
N LEU A 230 12.16 -13.57 -1.93
CA LEU A 230 13.61 -13.41 -1.76
C LEU A 230 13.99 -12.05 -1.16
N ALA A 231 13.27 -10.99 -1.56
CA ALA A 231 13.43 -9.65 -1.02
C ALA A 231 12.81 -9.46 0.38
N GLY A 232 12.36 -10.55 1.04
CA GLY A 232 11.81 -10.52 2.39
C GLY A 232 10.37 -10.02 2.50
N ARG A 233 9.64 -9.91 1.38
CA ARG A 233 8.25 -9.39 1.33
C ARG A 233 7.25 -10.40 0.75
N PRO A 234 7.18 -11.65 1.26
CA PRO A 234 6.16 -12.59 0.82
C PRO A 234 4.77 -12.12 1.24
N GLY A 235 3.77 -12.31 0.40
CA GLY A 235 2.37 -12.11 0.77
C GLY A 235 1.86 -10.67 0.83
N THR A 236 2.54 -9.72 0.24
CA THR A 236 2.09 -8.33 0.15
C THR A 236 0.87 -8.24 -0.79
N LEU A 237 -0.35 -8.39 -0.25
CA LEU A 237 -1.59 -8.62 -1.01
C LEU A 237 -1.83 -7.61 -2.13
N HIS A 238 -1.61 -6.32 -1.87
CA HIS A 238 -1.84 -5.27 -2.88
C HIS A 238 -0.90 -5.37 -4.09
N VAL A 239 0.28 -6.00 -3.96
CA VAL A 239 1.20 -6.28 -5.07
C VAL A 239 0.74 -7.52 -5.85
N TYR A 240 0.14 -8.51 -5.16
CA TYR A 240 -0.33 -9.74 -5.82
C TYR A 240 -1.54 -9.52 -6.72
N TYR A 241 -2.45 -8.60 -6.39
CA TYR A 241 -3.63 -8.32 -7.23
C TYR A 241 -3.29 -7.95 -8.68
N PRO A 242 -2.37 -7.01 -8.98
CA PRO A 242 -1.94 -6.73 -10.35
C PRO A 242 -1.31 -7.93 -11.05
N LEU A 243 -0.54 -8.74 -10.34
CA LEU A 243 0.08 -9.94 -10.89
C LEU A 243 -0.97 -10.98 -11.28
N ILE A 244 -1.99 -11.20 -10.44
CA ILE A 244 -3.11 -12.09 -10.75
C ILE A 244 -3.97 -11.54 -11.88
N ALA A 245 -4.17 -10.23 -11.94
CA ALA A 245 -4.82 -9.59 -13.08
C ALA A 245 -4.02 -9.82 -14.38
N ALA A 246 -2.68 -9.80 -14.32
CA ALA A 246 -1.83 -10.16 -15.45
C ALA A 246 -2.00 -11.64 -15.85
N LEU A 247 -2.09 -12.57 -14.89
CA LEU A 247 -2.39 -13.98 -15.17
C LEU A 247 -3.74 -14.16 -15.87
N LEU A 248 -4.78 -13.43 -15.43
CA LEU A 248 -6.10 -13.45 -16.03
C LEU A 248 -6.12 -12.89 -17.47
N LEU A 249 -5.44 -11.76 -17.69
CA LEU A 249 -5.47 -11.06 -18.96
C LEU A 249 -4.51 -11.65 -19.99
N ALA A 250 -3.41 -12.27 -19.59
CA ALA A 250 -2.42 -12.80 -20.49
C ALA A 250 -2.98 -13.78 -21.54
N PRO A 251 -3.83 -14.78 -21.20
CA PRO A 251 -4.45 -15.65 -22.18
C PRO A 251 -5.32 -14.90 -23.18
N LEU A 252 -6.13 -13.95 -22.72
CA LEU A 252 -7.03 -13.13 -23.57
C LEU A 252 -6.21 -12.23 -24.50
N LEU A 253 -5.21 -11.56 -23.99
CA LEU A 253 -4.33 -10.70 -24.78
C LEU A 253 -3.51 -11.49 -25.81
N ALA A 254 -3.14 -12.73 -25.49
CA ALA A 254 -2.37 -13.58 -26.38
C ALA A 254 -3.23 -14.40 -27.36
N ALA A 255 -4.55 -14.43 -27.18
CA ALA A 255 -5.47 -15.20 -28.02
C ALA A 255 -5.41 -14.78 -29.50
N ARG A 256 -5.61 -15.77 -30.37
CA ARG A 256 -5.74 -15.54 -31.82
C ARG A 256 -7.19 -15.17 -32.15
N PRO A 257 -7.45 -14.32 -33.17
CA PRO A 257 -8.82 -13.88 -33.49
C PRO A 257 -9.80 -15.03 -33.78
N ALA A 258 -9.32 -16.12 -34.36
CA ALA A 258 -10.16 -17.29 -34.71
C ALA A 258 -10.32 -18.30 -33.54
N GLN A 259 -9.63 -18.09 -32.41
CA GLN A 259 -9.65 -19.04 -31.30
C GLN A 259 -10.92 -18.82 -30.47
N ARG A 260 -11.77 -19.85 -30.38
CA ARG A 260 -12.99 -19.85 -29.59
C ARG A 260 -12.93 -20.93 -28.53
N ALA A 261 -13.40 -20.65 -27.33
CA ALA A 261 -13.63 -21.66 -26.31
C ALA A 261 -14.84 -22.52 -26.69
N GLY A 262 -14.78 -23.81 -26.38
CA GLY A 262 -15.96 -24.68 -26.53
C GLY A 262 -17.09 -24.26 -25.58
N PRO A 263 -18.35 -24.67 -25.85
CA PRO A 263 -19.53 -24.21 -25.10
C PRO A 263 -19.44 -24.49 -23.59
N LEU A 264 -18.99 -25.67 -23.20
CA LEU A 264 -18.81 -26.05 -21.78
C LEU A 264 -17.78 -25.16 -21.08
N LEU A 265 -16.65 -24.90 -21.74
CA LEU A 265 -15.61 -24.05 -21.16
C LEU A 265 -16.04 -22.59 -21.09
N THR A 266 -16.81 -22.11 -22.08
CA THR A 266 -17.43 -20.79 -22.06
C THR A 266 -18.41 -20.66 -20.90
N ALA A 267 -19.25 -21.67 -20.67
CA ALA A 267 -20.19 -21.71 -19.54
C ALA A 267 -19.42 -21.72 -18.18
N ALA A 268 -18.34 -22.52 -18.07
CA ALA A 268 -17.51 -22.54 -16.86
C ALA A 268 -16.84 -21.19 -16.58
N ILE A 269 -16.32 -20.52 -17.61
CA ILE A 269 -15.75 -19.17 -17.51
C ILE A 269 -16.82 -18.17 -17.06
N ALA A 270 -18.03 -18.20 -17.68
CA ALA A 270 -19.13 -17.33 -17.31
C ALA A 270 -19.57 -17.54 -15.84
N ALA A 271 -19.71 -18.79 -15.41
CA ALA A 271 -20.02 -19.14 -14.03
C ALA A 271 -18.95 -18.64 -13.05
N ALA A 272 -17.66 -18.85 -13.35
CA ALA A 272 -16.56 -18.35 -12.54
C ALA A 272 -16.54 -16.80 -12.47
N CYS A 273 -16.84 -16.12 -13.57
CA CYS A 273 -16.99 -14.65 -13.58
C CYS A 273 -18.14 -14.19 -12.70
N ALA A 274 -19.31 -14.85 -12.80
CA ALA A 274 -20.49 -14.51 -12.00
C ALA A 274 -20.24 -14.73 -10.50
N LEU A 275 -19.59 -15.84 -10.13
CA LEU A 275 -19.21 -16.13 -8.74
C LEU A 275 -18.24 -15.08 -8.19
N ASN A 276 -17.17 -14.76 -8.92
CA ASN A 276 -16.22 -13.73 -8.51
C ASN A 276 -16.89 -12.36 -8.35
N LEU A 277 -17.76 -11.97 -9.29
CA LEU A 277 -18.50 -10.72 -9.21
C LEU A 277 -19.46 -10.73 -8.01
N GLY A 278 -20.18 -11.82 -7.79
CA GLY A 278 -21.08 -11.98 -6.63
C GLY A 278 -20.36 -11.83 -5.29
N MET A 279 -19.18 -12.44 -5.15
CA MET A 279 -18.34 -12.29 -3.95
C MET A 279 -17.93 -10.82 -3.72
N VAL A 280 -17.46 -10.12 -4.76
CA VAL A 280 -17.04 -8.71 -4.65
C VAL A 280 -18.23 -7.81 -4.30
N LEU A 281 -19.40 -8.03 -4.93
CA LEU A 281 -20.61 -7.24 -4.65
C LEU A 281 -21.15 -7.50 -3.24
N SER A 282 -21.12 -8.76 -2.77
CA SER A 282 -21.50 -9.10 -1.39
C SER A 282 -20.59 -8.41 -0.38
N GLN A 283 -19.27 -8.47 -0.59
CA GLN A 283 -18.30 -7.78 0.27
C GLN A 283 -18.54 -6.26 0.27
N ALA A 284 -18.75 -5.66 -0.89
CA ALA A 284 -19.06 -4.23 -1.02
C ALA A 284 -20.37 -3.85 -0.33
N GLY A 285 -21.40 -4.71 -0.41
CA GLY A 285 -22.67 -4.53 0.30
C GLY A 285 -22.50 -4.49 1.80
N ASN A 286 -21.75 -5.45 2.36
CA ASN A 286 -21.46 -5.51 3.78
C ASN A 286 -20.67 -4.28 4.27
N MET A 287 -19.64 -3.87 3.53
CA MET A 287 -18.87 -2.65 3.84
C MET A 287 -19.72 -1.39 3.75
N ALA A 288 -20.61 -1.30 2.75
CA ALA A 288 -21.51 -0.15 2.62
C ALA A 288 -22.54 -0.07 3.76
N ALA A 289 -22.98 -1.20 4.29
CA ALA A 289 -23.86 -1.25 5.46
C ALA A 289 -23.11 -0.76 6.72
N GLY A 290 -21.93 -1.32 7.01
CA GLY A 290 -21.09 -0.88 8.12
C GLY A 290 -20.68 0.59 8.00
N ALA A 291 -20.39 1.08 6.78
CA ALA A 291 -20.06 2.48 6.56
C ALA A 291 -21.24 3.44 6.86
N ARG A 292 -22.48 3.03 6.61
CA ARG A 292 -23.66 3.83 6.97
C ARG A 292 -23.83 3.95 8.48
N GLU A 293 -23.68 2.84 9.19
CA GLU A 293 -23.74 2.80 10.65
C GLU A 293 -22.66 3.69 11.26
N LEU A 294 -21.41 3.56 10.81
CA LEU A 294 -20.29 4.37 11.26
C LEU A 294 -20.49 5.86 10.98
N ARG A 295 -21.03 6.25 9.81
CA ARG A 295 -21.32 7.65 9.52
C ARG A 295 -22.36 8.24 10.48
N THR A 296 -23.39 7.48 10.82
CA THR A 296 -24.37 7.91 11.81
C THR A 296 -23.73 8.07 13.19
N ALA A 297 -22.89 7.13 13.60
CA ALA A 297 -22.17 7.20 14.87
C ALA A 297 -21.20 8.40 14.93
N LEU A 298 -20.54 8.71 13.81
CA LEU A 298 -19.54 9.78 13.69
C LEU A 298 -20.14 11.16 13.33
N ALA A 299 -21.46 11.31 13.24
CA ALA A 299 -22.10 12.58 12.89
C ALA A 299 -21.72 13.73 13.85
N ASN A 300 -21.48 13.42 15.13
CA ASN A 300 -21.08 14.37 16.15
C ASN A 300 -19.60 14.24 16.56
N PHE A 301 -18.76 13.67 15.69
CA PHE A 301 -17.33 13.53 15.95
C PHE A 301 -16.68 14.93 16.07
N PRO A 302 -15.78 15.16 17.03
CA PRO A 302 -15.26 16.50 17.31
C PRO A 302 -14.44 17.05 16.12
N HIS A 303 -14.53 18.37 15.91
CA HIS A 303 -13.78 19.09 14.87
C HIS A 303 -12.37 19.53 15.34
N GLU A 304 -12.02 19.29 16.59
CA GLU A 304 -10.65 19.53 17.06
C GLU A 304 -9.66 18.56 16.47
N THR A 305 -8.35 18.84 16.59
CA THR A 305 -7.31 17.95 16.11
C THR A 305 -7.22 16.69 16.97
N VAL A 306 -7.65 15.55 16.43
CA VAL A 306 -7.68 14.25 17.10
C VAL A 306 -6.48 13.41 16.62
N ALA A 307 -5.74 12.84 17.57
CA ALA A 307 -4.68 11.87 17.25
C ALA A 307 -5.31 10.51 16.89
N ILE A 308 -4.96 10.00 15.71
CA ILE A 308 -5.39 8.69 15.25
C ILE A 308 -4.19 7.74 15.32
N TRP A 309 -4.28 6.72 16.16
CA TRP A 309 -3.22 5.75 16.32
C TRP A 309 -3.61 4.38 15.77
N GLY A 310 -2.87 3.93 14.76
CA GLY A 310 -3.19 2.73 14.01
C GLY A 310 -4.40 2.91 13.08
N ALA A 311 -4.99 1.81 12.65
CA ALA A 311 -6.15 1.78 11.74
C ALA A 311 -7.49 1.96 12.49
N ASN A 312 -7.53 2.78 13.55
CA ASN A 312 -8.70 2.90 14.41
C ASN A 312 -9.77 3.88 13.89
N TYR A 313 -9.48 4.68 12.85
CA TYR A 313 -10.49 5.52 12.20
C TYR A 313 -10.83 4.93 10.82
N PRO A 314 -12.11 4.76 10.49
CA PRO A 314 -12.55 4.10 9.26
C PRO A 314 -12.51 5.06 8.05
N PHE A 315 -11.33 5.52 7.65
CA PHE A 315 -11.15 6.48 6.55
C PHE A 315 -11.87 6.05 5.28
N GLU A 316 -11.77 4.78 4.89
CA GLU A 316 -12.40 4.24 3.67
C GLU A 316 -13.93 4.33 3.71
N ALA A 317 -14.54 4.21 4.89
CA ALA A 317 -15.98 4.34 5.08
C ALA A 317 -16.45 5.79 5.05
N MET A 318 -15.60 6.72 5.55
CA MET A 318 -15.94 8.13 5.70
C MET A 318 -15.60 8.95 4.46
N TYR A 319 -14.47 8.65 3.80
CA TYR A 319 -13.99 9.36 2.62
C TYR A 319 -14.20 8.51 1.36
N GLY A 320 -15.36 8.58 0.76
CA GLY A 320 -15.63 7.90 -0.51
C GLY A 320 -14.92 8.60 -1.68
N VAL A 321 -14.37 7.82 -2.62
CA VAL A 321 -13.57 8.31 -3.76
C VAL A 321 -14.32 9.34 -4.62
N LEU A 322 -15.64 9.18 -4.76
CA LEU A 322 -16.48 10.04 -5.59
C LEU A 322 -17.56 10.79 -4.77
N ARG A 323 -17.42 10.81 -3.44
CA ARG A 323 -18.37 11.45 -2.54
C ARG A 323 -17.70 12.56 -1.76
N ASN A 324 -18.34 13.72 -1.73
CA ASN A 324 -18.04 14.76 -0.76
C ASN A 324 -18.99 14.56 0.42
N GLU A 325 -18.48 14.11 1.57
CA GLU A 325 -19.28 13.84 2.77
C GLU A 325 -19.20 15.06 3.70
N PRO A 326 -20.29 15.84 3.87
CA PRO A 326 -20.26 17.04 4.70
C PRO A 326 -19.91 16.77 6.16
N SER A 327 -20.25 15.60 6.69
CA SER A 327 -20.02 15.22 8.09
C SER A 327 -18.54 15.12 8.48
N VAL A 328 -17.63 14.99 7.50
CA VAL A 328 -16.18 14.92 7.75
C VAL A 328 -15.44 16.20 7.36
N GLN A 329 -16.16 17.21 6.85
CA GLN A 329 -15.54 18.50 6.53
C GLN A 329 -15.13 19.20 7.83
N GLY A 330 -13.89 19.69 7.85
CA GLY A 330 -13.34 20.38 9.03
C GLY A 330 -12.74 19.47 10.10
N GLN A 331 -12.86 18.17 9.99
CA GLN A 331 -12.14 17.24 10.86
C GLN A 331 -10.64 17.33 10.60
N ARG A 332 -9.83 17.40 11.67
CA ARG A 332 -8.38 17.44 11.60
C ARG A 332 -7.79 16.22 12.30
N PHE A 333 -7.02 15.45 11.57
CA PHE A 333 -6.40 14.24 12.09
C PHE A 333 -4.89 14.38 12.24
N TYR A 334 -4.42 14.12 13.45
CA TYR A 334 -3.01 13.94 13.76
C TYR A 334 -2.68 12.45 13.58
N GLY A 335 -2.34 12.04 12.37
CA GLY A 335 -2.10 10.63 12.05
C GLY A 335 -0.78 10.12 12.60
N LEU A 336 -0.83 8.99 13.32
CA LEU A 336 0.34 8.18 13.69
C LEU A 336 0.45 7.03 12.69
N GLY A 337 1.42 7.11 11.79
CA GLY A 337 1.59 6.17 10.68
C GLY A 337 2.76 6.53 9.77
N VAL A 338 2.73 6.06 8.53
CA VAL A 338 3.83 6.23 7.54
C VAL A 338 4.22 7.70 7.34
N PHE A 339 3.24 8.59 7.32
CA PHE A 339 3.43 10.02 7.08
C PHE A 339 3.48 10.87 8.36
N THR A 340 3.69 10.25 9.51
CA THR A 340 3.92 11.00 10.74
C THR A 340 5.11 11.94 10.56
N LEU A 341 4.91 13.24 10.83
CA LEU A 341 5.89 14.30 10.65
C LEU A 341 6.33 14.58 9.20
N ALA A 342 5.68 14.01 8.18
CA ALA A 342 5.92 14.44 6.80
C ALA A 342 5.58 15.94 6.62
N PRO A 343 6.22 16.67 5.70
CA PRO A 343 6.04 18.12 5.57
C PRO A 343 4.59 18.60 5.41
N PHE A 344 3.73 17.77 4.80
CA PHE A 344 2.30 18.05 4.62
C PHE A 344 1.40 17.56 5.75
N ALA A 345 1.95 16.84 6.74
CA ALA A 345 1.15 16.22 7.81
C ALA A 345 0.71 17.24 8.86
N VAL A 346 -0.51 17.07 9.38
CA VAL A 346 -1.01 17.85 10.51
C VAL A 346 -0.09 17.72 11.71
N SER A 347 0.46 16.53 11.96
CA SER A 347 1.44 16.27 13.03
C SER A 347 2.68 17.17 12.93
N ARG A 348 3.19 17.40 11.71
CA ARG A 348 4.33 18.30 11.49
C ARG A 348 3.95 19.76 11.74
N ALA A 349 2.81 20.19 11.23
CA ALA A 349 2.31 21.55 11.46
C ALA A 349 2.09 21.85 12.95
N GLU A 350 1.50 20.92 13.70
CA GLU A 350 1.32 21.04 15.15
C GLU A 350 2.67 21.06 15.90
N GLN A 351 3.62 20.22 15.48
CA GLN A 351 4.98 20.21 16.06
C GLN A 351 5.69 21.56 15.86
N LEU A 352 5.66 22.10 14.64
CA LEU A 352 6.26 23.43 14.34
C LEU A 352 5.60 24.58 15.12
N ALA A 353 4.32 24.43 15.46
CA ALA A 353 3.59 25.39 16.26
C ALA A 353 3.77 25.20 17.80
N GLY A 354 4.69 24.33 18.23
CA GLY A 354 4.93 24.01 19.64
C GLY A 354 3.79 23.20 20.30
N ARG A 355 2.93 22.60 19.52
CA ARG A 355 1.81 21.75 19.96
C ARG A 355 1.96 20.32 19.45
N GLY A 356 3.18 19.80 19.49
CA GLY A 356 3.47 18.41 19.16
C GLY A 356 2.74 17.42 20.08
N PHE A 357 2.84 16.14 19.77
CA PHE A 357 2.15 15.10 20.54
C PHE A 357 2.62 15.07 22.02
N PRO A 358 3.94 15.08 22.33
CA PRO A 358 4.42 15.08 23.71
C PRO A 358 3.97 16.33 24.51
N GLU A 359 4.04 17.51 23.88
CA GLU A 359 3.66 18.78 24.49
C GLU A 359 2.15 18.80 24.81
N ARG A 360 1.32 18.37 23.88
CA ARG A 360 -0.14 18.28 24.11
C ARG A 360 -0.49 17.22 25.16
N LEU A 361 0.20 16.10 25.16
CA LEU A 361 -0.01 15.04 26.15
C LEU A 361 0.27 15.52 27.58
N GLN A 362 1.25 16.42 27.75
CA GLN A 362 1.60 17.01 29.04
C GLN A 362 0.81 18.27 29.37
N SER A 363 0.07 18.84 28.42
CA SER A 363 -0.76 20.04 28.65
C SER A 363 -1.93 19.77 29.58
N PRO A 364 -2.47 20.79 30.29
CA PRO A 364 -3.65 20.62 31.10
C PRO A 364 -4.88 20.13 30.34
N GLU A 365 -5.00 20.49 29.07
CA GLU A 365 -6.09 20.10 28.20
C GLU A 365 -5.95 18.66 27.69
N GLY A 366 -4.74 18.10 27.72
CA GLY A 366 -4.46 16.80 27.18
C GLY A 366 -4.64 16.70 25.66
N ILE A 367 -4.59 15.48 25.13
CA ILE A 367 -4.76 15.21 23.71
C ILE A 367 -5.90 14.20 23.48
N PRO A 368 -6.87 14.48 22.61
CA PRO A 368 -7.88 13.49 22.22
C PRO A 368 -7.24 12.46 21.31
N ILE A 369 -7.35 11.19 21.68
CA ILE A 369 -6.72 10.06 20.98
C ILE A 369 -7.79 9.03 20.66
N LEU A 370 -7.87 8.65 19.38
CA LEU A 370 -8.63 7.50 18.92
C LEU A 370 -7.65 6.32 18.80
N ALA A 371 -7.72 5.39 19.73
CA ALA A 371 -6.86 4.23 19.83
C ALA A 371 -7.58 3.08 20.54
N ASN A 372 -7.08 1.86 20.36
CA ASN A 372 -7.53 0.72 21.17
C ASN A 372 -6.82 0.69 22.53
N ASP A 373 -7.34 -0.14 23.45
CA ASP A 373 -6.82 -0.24 24.82
C ASP A 373 -5.35 -0.65 24.87
N ALA A 374 -4.90 -1.50 23.93
CA ALA A 374 -3.49 -1.91 23.85
C ALA A 374 -2.55 -0.74 23.56
N TYR A 375 -2.94 0.19 22.69
CA TYR A 375 -2.15 1.39 22.42
C TYR A 375 -2.18 2.38 23.60
N ILE A 376 -3.32 2.49 24.28
CA ILE A 376 -3.42 3.34 25.49
C ILE A 376 -2.52 2.76 26.61
N ALA A 377 -2.45 1.44 26.77
CA ALA A 377 -1.55 0.82 27.73
C ALA A 377 -0.07 1.10 27.41
N ARG A 378 0.34 1.06 26.12
CA ARG A 378 1.69 1.47 25.70
C ARG A 378 1.98 2.94 25.96
N LEU A 379 0.97 3.80 25.74
CA LEU A 379 1.09 5.23 26.08
C LEU A 379 1.23 5.47 27.58
N ALA A 380 0.59 4.64 28.41
CA ALA A 380 0.76 4.71 29.86
C ALA A 380 2.20 4.33 30.28
N ALA A 381 2.74 3.28 29.69
CA ALA A 381 4.15 2.92 29.91
C ALA A 381 5.12 4.02 29.43
N TYR A 382 4.87 4.60 28.23
CA TYR A 382 5.63 5.75 27.73
C TYR A 382 5.57 6.94 28.69
N CYS A 383 4.40 7.29 29.22
CA CYS A 383 4.24 8.37 30.19
C CYS A 383 5.09 8.11 31.44
N ALA A 384 5.08 6.88 31.97
CA ALA A 384 5.88 6.51 33.14
C ALA A 384 7.37 6.53 32.85
N GLU A 385 7.81 5.90 31.75
CA GLU A 385 9.23 5.68 31.45
C GLU A 385 9.93 6.93 30.90
N ARG A 386 9.28 7.69 30.03
CA ARG A 386 9.87 8.80 29.30
C ARG A 386 9.50 10.18 29.85
N ARG A 387 8.33 10.29 30.51
CA ARG A 387 7.82 11.57 31.01
C ARG A 387 7.73 11.62 32.54
N HIS A 388 8.09 10.52 33.22
CA HIS A 388 8.10 10.39 34.68
C HIS A 388 6.76 10.75 35.33
N GLY A 389 5.66 10.45 34.62
CA GLY A 389 4.29 10.78 35.01
C GLY A 389 3.36 9.58 34.98
N GLN A 390 2.09 9.84 35.20
CA GLN A 390 1.00 8.88 35.08
C GLN A 390 0.02 9.32 33.99
N LEU A 391 -0.36 8.38 33.13
CA LEU A 391 -1.39 8.64 32.13
C LEU A 391 -2.75 8.66 32.81
N ARG A 392 -3.57 9.70 32.51
CA ARG A 392 -4.93 9.85 33.02
C ARG A 392 -5.87 10.16 31.87
N ALA A 393 -7.02 9.50 31.86
CA ALA A 393 -8.11 9.84 30.97
C ALA A 393 -8.92 11.00 31.57
N LEU A 394 -8.94 12.13 30.88
CA LEU A 394 -9.72 13.31 31.27
C LEU A 394 -11.18 13.19 30.82
N ALA A 395 -11.41 12.56 29.67
CA ALA A 395 -12.74 12.30 29.10
C ALA A 395 -12.69 11.07 28.22
N VAL A 396 -13.81 10.34 28.13
CA VAL A 396 -14.00 9.22 27.22
C VAL A 396 -15.35 9.39 26.53
N GLN A 397 -15.35 9.23 25.19
CA GLN A 397 -16.54 9.32 24.35
C GLN A 397 -16.59 8.11 23.43
N HIS A 398 -17.78 7.59 23.16
CA HIS A 398 -18.00 6.45 22.28
C HIS A 398 -18.75 6.87 21.02
N PHE A 399 -18.26 6.46 19.87
CA PHE A 399 -18.83 6.69 18.56
C PHE A 399 -19.04 5.34 17.86
N GLY A 400 -20.15 4.67 18.18
CA GLY A 400 -20.34 3.27 17.78
C GLY A 400 -19.23 2.38 18.36
N PRO A 401 -18.48 1.65 17.53
CA PRO A 401 -17.39 0.78 18.00
C PRO A 401 -16.10 1.56 18.35
N LEU A 402 -16.05 2.86 18.11
CA LEU A 402 -14.85 3.68 18.29
C LEU A 402 -14.85 4.35 19.66
N THR A 403 -13.70 4.32 20.33
CA THR A 403 -13.49 4.99 21.61
C THR A 403 -12.49 6.11 21.44
N LEU A 404 -12.95 7.34 21.62
CA LEU A 404 -12.13 8.54 21.68
C LEU A 404 -11.88 8.84 23.16
N SER A 405 -10.62 8.84 23.58
CA SER A 405 -10.24 9.20 24.94
C SER A 405 -9.31 10.40 24.94
N ARG A 406 -9.58 11.37 25.83
CA ARG A 406 -8.68 12.50 26.05
C ARG A 406 -7.68 12.11 27.13
N GLN A 407 -6.41 12.00 26.74
CA GLN A 407 -5.35 11.53 27.60
C GLN A 407 -4.43 12.68 28.04
N GLN A 408 -3.98 12.63 29.29
CA GLN A 408 -3.00 13.53 29.88
C GLN A 408 -1.94 12.71 30.58
N CYS A 409 -0.67 13.07 30.39
CA CYS A 409 0.47 12.55 31.15
C CYS A 409 0.90 13.58 32.19
N ARG A 410 0.77 13.25 33.48
CA ARG A 410 1.06 14.19 34.58
C ARG A 410 1.75 13.51 35.75
#